data_300a8d02e829be7aaf5a4eafc8f664e6
#
_entry.id   300a8d02e829be7aaf5a4eafc8f664e6
#
_cell.length_a   1.000
_cell.length_b   1.000
_cell.length_c   1.000
_cell.angle_alpha   90.00
_cell.angle_beta   90.00
_cell.angle_gamma   90.00
#
_symmetry.space_group_name_H-M   'P 1'
#
loop_
_entity.id
_entity.type
_entity.pdbx_description
1 polymer ?
#
loop_
_entity_poly.entity_id
_entity_poly.type
_entity_poly.pdbx_seq_one_letter_code
_entity_poly.pdbx_strand_id
1 'polypeptide(L)'
;MSTMRITKATRWRVFAGVWIQSLFTSATAFFSLFALPLTTQFGWSSSEFSMAYTIYMFVYCAMGFVGGLLAEKLQPRVAIYIGLVFFSAGWFLTGFAQTIPQLYIFYGLLAGAGAGTIYPACLPTALKWFPDK
;
A
#
# COMPACT_ATOMS: atom_id res chain seq x y z
N MET A 1 30.80 -2.71 11.02
CA MET A 1 29.64 -3.49 10.54
C MET A 1 29.31 -4.53 11.59
N SER A 2 28.35 -4.23 12.46
CA SER A 2 27.89 -5.19 13.48
C SER A 2 27.08 -6.28 12.81
N THR A 3 27.62 -7.47 12.75
CA THR A 3 26.89 -8.70 12.42
C THR A 3 25.76 -8.86 13.44
N MET A 4 24.59 -8.31 13.14
CA MET A 4 23.39 -8.65 13.90
C MET A 4 23.24 -10.16 13.82
N ARG A 5 23.36 -10.84 14.96
CA ARG A 5 23.00 -12.26 15.08
C ARG A 5 21.53 -12.37 14.66
N ILE A 6 21.30 -12.84 13.46
CA ILE A 6 19.97 -13.09 12.92
C ILE A 6 19.41 -14.31 13.65
N THR A 7 18.69 -14.06 14.73
CA THR A 7 18.03 -15.14 15.48
C THR A 7 16.85 -15.65 14.65
N LYS A 8 16.61 -16.96 14.62
CA LYS A 8 15.46 -17.57 13.91
C LYS A 8 14.13 -16.87 14.24
N ALA A 9 13.94 -16.49 15.49
CA ALA A 9 12.74 -15.77 15.95
C ALA A 9 12.57 -14.41 15.26
N THR A 10 13.66 -13.66 15.01
CA THR A 10 13.60 -12.37 14.35
C THR A 10 13.27 -12.51 12.87
N ARG A 11 13.76 -13.55 12.19
CA ARG A 11 13.41 -13.86 10.79
C ARG A 11 11.90 -14.11 10.63
N TRP A 12 11.32 -14.92 11.51
CA TRP A 12 9.88 -15.20 11.51
C TRP A 12 9.02 -13.97 11.79
N ARG A 13 9.47 -13.08 12.68
CA ARG A 13 8.77 -11.81 12.95
C ARG A 13 8.74 -10.90 11.73
N VAL A 14 9.86 -10.80 11.01
CA VAL A 14 9.92 -10.04 9.76
C VAL A 14 9.03 -10.68 8.69
N PHE A 15 9.06 -11.99 8.55
CA PHE A 15 8.21 -12.72 7.62
C PHE A 15 6.72 -12.51 7.94
N ALA A 16 6.32 -12.63 9.20
CA ALA A 16 4.96 -12.37 9.63
C ALA A 16 4.53 -10.92 9.34
N GLY A 17 5.42 -9.95 9.56
CA GLY A 17 5.16 -8.54 9.23
C GLY A 17 4.91 -8.33 7.75
N VAL A 18 5.73 -8.90 6.88
CA VAL A 18 5.56 -8.83 5.43
C VAL A 18 4.27 -9.54 5.00
N TRP A 19 3.94 -10.66 5.62
CA TRP A 19 2.73 -11.42 5.32
C TRP A 19 1.46 -10.64 5.70
N ILE A 20 1.43 -10.07 6.90
CA ILE A 20 0.35 -9.19 7.35
C ILE A 20 0.22 -7.99 6.42
N GLN A 21 1.34 -7.37 6.06
CA GLN A 21 1.34 -6.25 5.11
C GLN A 21 0.74 -6.65 3.75
N SER A 22 1.08 -7.82 3.23
CA SER A 22 0.52 -8.33 1.98
C SER A 22 -0.99 -8.55 2.07
N LEU A 23 -1.49 -9.03 3.22
CA LEU A 23 -2.93 -9.15 3.46
C LEU A 23 -3.62 -7.79 3.43
N PHE A 24 -3.05 -6.78 4.09
CA PHE A 24 -3.61 -5.44 4.06
C PHE A 24 -3.59 -4.83 2.65
N THR A 25 -2.54 -5.05 1.89
CA THR A 25 -2.47 -4.60 0.50
C THR A 25 -3.50 -5.33 -0.38
N SER A 26 -3.74 -6.61 -0.12
CA SER A 26 -4.79 -7.38 -0.80
C SER A 26 -6.19 -6.88 -0.48
N ALA A 27 -6.38 -6.16 0.63
CA ALA A 27 -7.65 -5.52 0.95
C ALA A 27 -8.11 -4.52 -0.13
N THR A 28 -7.20 -4.02 -0.96
CA THR A 28 -7.57 -3.20 -2.12
C THR A 28 -8.45 -3.95 -3.12
N ALA A 29 -8.34 -5.27 -3.19
CA ALA A 29 -9.21 -6.10 -4.01
C ALA A 29 -10.67 -6.07 -3.52
N PHE A 30 -10.88 -5.87 -2.22
CA PHE A 30 -12.23 -5.72 -1.65
C PHE A 30 -12.87 -4.38 -2.00
N PHE A 31 -12.12 -3.42 -2.54
CA PHE A 31 -12.66 -2.15 -3.00
C PHE A 31 -13.82 -2.35 -4.00
N SER A 32 -13.72 -3.35 -4.85
CA SER A 32 -14.80 -3.67 -5.79
C SER A 32 -16.09 -4.14 -5.11
N LEU A 33 -16.01 -4.71 -3.90
CA LEU A 33 -17.19 -5.12 -3.13
C LEU A 33 -17.96 -3.91 -2.57
N PHE A 34 -17.26 -2.81 -2.32
CA PHE A 34 -17.88 -1.57 -1.91
C PHE A 34 -18.49 -0.77 -3.07
N ALA A 35 -18.19 -1.16 -4.32
CA ALA A 35 -18.72 -0.51 -5.50
C ALA A 35 -20.25 -0.52 -5.51
N LEU A 36 -20.85 -1.67 -5.28
CA LEU A 36 -22.31 -1.81 -5.33
C LEU A 36 -23.03 -0.96 -4.29
N PRO A 37 -22.72 -1.04 -2.98
CA PRO A 37 -23.40 -0.20 -2.00
C PRO A 37 -23.13 1.30 -2.18
N LEU A 38 -21.92 1.70 -2.58
CA LEU A 38 -21.58 3.11 -2.79
C LEU A 38 -22.28 3.69 -4.02
N THR A 39 -22.31 2.95 -5.12
CA THR A 39 -23.01 3.39 -6.34
C THR A 39 -24.52 3.50 -6.10
N THR A 40 -25.10 2.61 -5.30
CA THR A 40 -26.54 2.66 -4.97
C THR A 40 -26.89 3.78 -4.00
N GLN A 41 -26.04 4.04 -2.99
CA GLN A 41 -26.30 5.08 -1.99
C GLN A 41 -26.06 6.50 -2.51
N PHE A 42 -25.00 6.70 -3.26
CA PHE A 42 -24.60 8.03 -3.75
C PHE A 42 -25.01 8.30 -5.20
N GLY A 43 -25.57 7.32 -5.89
CA GLY A 43 -25.98 7.44 -7.29
C GLY A 43 -24.79 7.59 -8.25
N TRP A 44 -23.60 7.15 -7.84
CA TRP A 44 -22.40 7.20 -8.70
C TRP A 44 -22.46 6.13 -9.78
N SER A 45 -21.96 6.43 -10.96
CA SER A 45 -21.86 5.42 -12.02
C SER A 45 -20.74 4.43 -11.73
N SER A 46 -20.93 3.18 -12.16
CA SER A 46 -19.88 2.16 -12.07
C SER A 46 -18.60 2.55 -12.80
N SER A 47 -18.74 3.35 -13.86
CA SER A 47 -17.61 3.89 -14.61
C SER A 47 -16.77 4.87 -13.80
N GLU A 48 -17.40 5.78 -13.08
CA GLU A 48 -16.73 6.76 -12.20
C GLU A 48 -16.01 6.06 -11.05
N PHE A 49 -16.63 5.05 -10.48
CA PHE A 49 -16.03 4.25 -9.42
C PHE A 49 -14.80 3.46 -9.93
N SER A 50 -14.89 2.89 -11.12
CA SER A 50 -13.77 2.18 -11.77
C SER A 50 -12.61 3.12 -12.11
N MET A 51 -12.92 4.38 -12.42
CA MET A 51 -11.91 5.42 -12.66
C MET A 51 -11.05 5.66 -11.41
N ALA A 52 -11.64 5.64 -10.22
CA ALA A 52 -10.90 5.75 -8.96
C ALA A 52 -9.87 4.64 -8.81
N TYR A 53 -10.23 3.41 -9.16
CA TYR A 53 -9.32 2.27 -9.16
C TYR A 53 -8.21 2.42 -10.20
N THR A 54 -8.53 2.94 -11.38
CA THR A 54 -7.52 3.22 -12.43
C THR A 54 -6.50 4.25 -11.96
N ILE A 55 -6.95 5.33 -11.33
CA ILE A 55 -6.06 6.35 -10.75
C ILE A 55 -5.19 5.73 -9.65
N TYR A 56 -5.77 4.90 -8.79
CA TYR A 56 -5.04 4.17 -7.76
C TYR A 56 -3.91 3.33 -8.38
N MET A 57 -4.21 2.54 -9.40
CA MET A 57 -3.22 1.69 -10.06
C MET A 57 -2.11 2.50 -10.74
N PHE A 58 -2.46 3.61 -11.37
CA PHE A 58 -1.49 4.51 -12.00
C PHE A 58 -0.52 5.09 -10.96
N VAL A 59 -1.06 5.63 -9.88
CA VAL A 59 -0.25 6.20 -8.78
C VAL A 59 0.57 5.10 -8.09
N TYR A 60 -0.02 3.92 -7.90
CA TYR A 60 0.67 2.76 -7.35
C TYR A 60 1.93 2.39 -8.15
N CYS A 61 1.81 2.31 -9.47
CA CYS A 61 2.94 2.01 -10.35
C CYS A 61 4.00 3.12 -10.33
N ALA A 62 3.59 4.38 -10.42
CA ALA A 62 4.50 5.52 -10.38
C ALA A 62 5.25 5.59 -9.04
N MET A 63 4.54 5.44 -7.93
CA MET A 63 5.13 5.44 -6.60
C MET A 63 5.92 4.17 -6.30
N GLY A 64 5.64 3.07 -6.99
CA GLY A 64 6.46 1.86 -6.93
C GLY A 64 7.89 2.11 -7.39
N PHE A 65 8.06 2.88 -8.45
CA PHE A 65 9.37 3.30 -8.92
C PHE A 65 10.06 4.26 -7.92
N VAL A 66 9.34 5.29 -7.48
CA VAL A 66 9.87 6.24 -6.49
C VAL A 66 10.17 5.56 -5.16
N GLY A 67 9.30 4.67 -4.70
CA GLY A 67 9.46 3.89 -3.47
C GLY A 67 10.69 2.96 -3.52
N GLY A 68 10.97 2.37 -4.68
CA GLY A 68 12.19 1.59 -4.90
C GLY A 68 13.45 2.45 -4.71
N LEU A 69 13.50 3.63 -5.35
CA LEU A 69 14.60 4.57 -5.19
C LEU A 69 14.73 5.09 -3.75
N LEU A 70 13.62 5.32 -3.09
CA LEU A 70 13.60 5.74 -1.69
C LEU A 70 14.16 4.63 -0.77
N ALA A 71 13.78 3.39 -1.01
CA ALA A 71 14.26 2.24 -0.24
C ALA A 71 15.76 2.01 -0.40
N GLU A 72 16.34 2.39 -1.54
CA GLU A 72 17.78 2.34 -1.77
C GLU A 72 18.53 3.47 -1.06
N LYS A 73 17.98 4.70 -1.09
CA LYS A 73 18.61 5.89 -0.51
C LYS A 73 18.39 6.02 0.99
N LEU A 74 17.19 5.70 1.44
CA LEU A 74 16.81 5.70 2.85
C LEU A 74 16.82 4.27 3.38
N GLN A 75 16.81 4.12 4.70
CA GLN A 75 16.61 2.80 5.27
C GLN A 75 15.23 2.26 4.87
N PRO A 76 15.12 0.99 4.45
CA PRO A 76 13.84 0.40 4.02
C PRO A 76 12.72 0.55 5.07
N ARG A 77 13.09 0.59 6.36
CA ARG A 77 12.14 0.81 7.47
C ARG A 77 11.45 2.16 7.38
N VAL A 78 12.20 3.22 7.05
CA VAL A 78 11.65 4.59 6.95
C VAL A 78 10.67 4.67 5.76
N ALA A 79 11.02 4.09 4.63
CA ALA A 79 10.14 4.03 3.46
C ALA A 79 8.82 3.28 3.77
N ILE A 80 8.89 2.17 4.51
CA ILE A 80 7.71 1.41 4.94
C ILE A 80 6.83 2.24 5.88
N TYR A 81 7.41 2.94 6.87
CA TYR A 81 6.62 3.76 7.80
C TYR A 81 5.92 4.91 7.07
N ILE A 82 6.61 5.61 6.18
CA ILE A 82 6.02 6.68 5.36
C ILE A 82 4.87 6.12 4.53
N GLY A 83 5.08 5.01 3.84
CA GLY A 83 4.07 4.35 3.03
C GLY A 83 2.85 3.91 3.87
N LEU A 84 3.06 3.37 5.06
CA LEU A 84 1.98 2.97 5.97
C LEU A 84 1.14 4.16 6.42
N VAL A 85 1.76 5.30 6.74
CA VAL A 85 1.03 6.52 7.12
C VAL A 85 0.15 7.00 5.96
N PHE A 86 0.71 7.08 4.75
CA PHE A 86 -0.06 7.48 3.57
C PHE A 86 -1.18 6.49 3.23
N PHE A 87 -0.90 5.22 3.29
CA PHE A 87 -1.89 4.17 3.02
C PHE A 87 -3.04 4.21 4.02
N SER A 88 -2.72 4.26 5.31
CA SER A 88 -3.73 4.32 6.38
C SER A 88 -4.55 5.59 6.31
N ALA A 89 -3.91 6.74 6.09
CA ALA A 89 -4.61 8.01 5.91
C ALA A 89 -5.52 7.99 4.69
N GLY A 90 -5.07 7.43 3.57
CA GLY A 90 -5.87 7.29 2.37
C GLY A 90 -7.14 6.46 2.58
N TRP A 91 -7.02 5.31 3.22
CA TRP A 91 -8.16 4.47 3.54
C TRP A 91 -9.11 5.10 4.57
N PHE A 92 -8.54 5.73 5.59
CA PHE A 92 -9.34 6.43 6.59
C PHE A 92 -10.16 7.58 5.98
N LEU A 93 -9.52 8.41 5.16
CA LEU A 93 -10.17 9.52 4.47
C LEU A 93 -11.16 9.03 3.40
N THR A 94 -10.90 7.89 2.77
CA THR A 94 -11.85 7.26 1.83
C THR A 94 -13.19 6.95 2.50
N GLY A 95 -13.18 6.56 3.78
CA GLY A 95 -14.39 6.33 4.56
C GLY A 95 -15.24 7.60 4.78
N PHE A 96 -14.64 8.78 4.68
CA PHE A 96 -15.32 10.08 4.78
C PHE A 96 -15.61 10.73 3.42
N ALA A 97 -15.23 10.10 2.33
CA ALA A 97 -15.47 10.64 0.99
C ALA A 97 -16.97 10.68 0.70
N GLN A 98 -17.49 11.88 0.41
CA GLN A 98 -18.89 12.12 0.06
C GLN A 98 -19.06 12.47 -1.42
N THR A 99 -17.97 12.79 -2.10
CA THR A 99 -17.96 13.16 -3.52
C THR A 99 -16.94 12.32 -4.28
N ILE A 100 -17.15 12.15 -5.60
CA ILE A 100 -16.26 11.39 -6.48
C ILE A 100 -14.85 11.99 -6.53
N PRO A 101 -14.65 13.32 -6.67
CA PRO A 101 -13.31 13.91 -6.64
C PRO A 101 -12.57 13.64 -5.32
N GLN A 102 -13.26 13.65 -4.19
CA GLN A 102 -12.66 13.30 -2.89
C GLN A 102 -12.20 11.84 -2.88
N LEU A 103 -13.02 10.92 -3.41
CA LEU A 103 -12.66 9.52 -3.54
C LEU A 103 -11.40 9.35 -4.39
N TYR A 104 -11.29 10.04 -5.51
CA TYR A 104 -10.13 9.99 -6.39
C TYR A 104 -8.85 10.45 -5.68
N ILE A 105 -8.91 11.53 -4.92
CA ILE A 105 -7.78 12.06 -4.17
C ILE A 105 -7.41 11.14 -3.02
N PHE A 106 -8.33 10.78 -2.17
CA PHE A 106 -8.06 10.01 -0.96
C PHE A 106 -7.67 8.57 -1.27
N TYR A 107 -8.45 7.90 -2.07
CA TYR A 107 -8.17 6.52 -2.46
C TYR A 107 -7.07 6.44 -3.52
N GLY A 108 -7.21 7.18 -4.62
CA GLY A 108 -6.28 7.12 -5.74
C GLY A 108 -4.90 7.61 -5.37
N LEU A 109 -4.76 8.85 -4.88
CA LEU A 109 -3.47 9.45 -4.57
C LEU A 109 -2.87 8.92 -3.27
N LEU A 110 -3.57 9.05 -2.15
CA LEU A 110 -3.00 8.72 -0.83
C LEU A 110 -2.80 7.22 -0.66
N ALA A 111 -3.82 6.42 -0.87
CA ALA A 111 -3.71 4.97 -0.71
C ALA A 111 -2.81 4.35 -1.77
N GLY A 112 -2.89 4.81 -3.02
CA GLY A 112 -2.03 4.37 -4.11
C GLY A 112 -0.55 4.70 -3.86
N ALA A 113 -0.25 5.91 -3.43
CA ALA A 113 1.10 6.33 -3.07
C ALA A 113 1.67 5.51 -1.91
N GLY A 114 0.87 5.31 -0.87
CA GLY A 114 1.26 4.48 0.28
C GLY A 114 1.58 3.05 -0.11
N ALA A 115 0.67 2.38 -0.80
CA ALA A 115 0.85 1.00 -1.24
C ALA A 115 2.03 0.85 -2.21
N GLY A 116 2.19 1.77 -3.16
CA GLY A 116 3.30 1.77 -4.11
C GLY A 116 4.66 1.93 -3.45
N THR A 117 4.74 2.72 -2.39
CA THR A 117 5.99 2.90 -1.63
C THR A 117 6.34 1.67 -0.78
N ILE A 118 5.35 1.01 -0.19
CA ILE A 118 5.55 -0.12 0.72
C ILE A 118 6.05 -1.36 -0.04
N TYR A 119 5.43 -1.69 -1.16
CA TYR A 119 5.69 -2.94 -1.87
C TYR A 119 7.16 -3.13 -2.27
N PRO A 120 7.81 -2.18 -2.96
CA PRO A 120 9.22 -2.32 -3.34
C PRO A 120 10.19 -2.23 -2.16
N ALA A 121 9.76 -1.66 -1.02
CA ALA A 121 10.57 -1.63 0.19
C ALA A 121 10.51 -2.96 0.97
N CYS A 122 9.36 -3.63 0.96
CA CYS A 122 9.17 -4.90 1.67
C CYS A 122 9.90 -6.06 0.99
N LEU A 123 9.87 -6.14 -0.34
CA LEU A 123 10.42 -7.27 -1.09
C LEU A 123 11.94 -7.45 -0.88
N PRO A 124 12.79 -6.43 -1.08
CA PRO A 124 14.23 -6.54 -0.82
C PRO A 124 14.54 -6.80 0.66
N THR A 125 13.71 -6.26 1.56
CA THR A 125 13.88 -6.52 3.00
C THR A 125 13.66 -7.99 3.31
N ALA A 126 12.61 -8.60 2.79
CA ALA A 126 12.35 -10.02 2.96
C ALA A 126 13.49 -10.88 2.40
N LEU A 127 13.97 -10.56 1.19
CA LEU A 127 15.08 -11.29 0.55
C LEU A 127 16.38 -11.20 1.34
N LYS A 128 16.70 -10.05 1.92
CA LYS A 128 17.89 -9.89 2.78
C LYS A 128 17.87 -10.72 4.05
N TRP A 129 16.67 -11.06 4.56
CA TRP A 129 16.51 -11.88 5.75
C TRP A 129 16.49 -13.38 5.45
N PHE A 130 16.34 -13.77 4.19
CA PHE A 130 16.33 -15.17 3.75
C PHE A 130 17.32 -15.41 2.60
N PRO A 131 18.66 -15.22 2.84
CA PRO A 131 19.65 -15.38 1.81
C PRO A 131 19.83 -16.83 1.36
N ASP A 132 19.32 -17.80 2.11
CA ASP A 132 19.53 -19.24 1.90
C ASP A 132 18.47 -19.91 0.99
N LYS A 133 17.60 -19.12 0.32
CA LYS A 133 16.59 -19.63 -0.61
C LYS A 133 16.46 -18.76 -1.84
#